data_c265217d0b31bcccd9f5db54855f997b
#
_entry.id   c265217d0b31bcccd9f5db54855f997b
#
_cell.length_a   1.000
_cell.length_b   1.000
_cell.length_c   1.000
_cell.angle_alpha   90.00
_cell.angle_beta   90.00
_cell.angle_gamma   90.00
#
_symmetry.space_group_name_H-M   'P 1'
#
loop_
_entity.id
_entity.type
_entity.pdbx_description
1 polymer ?
#
loop_
_entity_poly.entity_id
_entity_poly.type
_entity_poly.pdbx_seq_one_letter_code
_entity_poly.pdbx_strand_id
1 'polypeptide(L)'
;MRKYLSIGSAFLLGAGSMALVNAAAHANATAKPETFHMLELFGDVLTTVEHQYVTPVDDKKLIQSAIDGMLTSLDPHSGYLDPENFDDMRDQTRGEYGGLGLEVTAEDGVVKVVSPMDDTPAARAGLKPGDYITAIDGQSVLGLPLDEAVKQMRGDVGQPITLSIAREKHDPFDVKLVRETIAVKSVRSRMEGDYGYVRISSFNEKTGQETADAVKGLLQKNPRMKGLVLDLRRNPGGLLDQAVAVSDLFLDGGEIVSQRGRDPKDIERYNARPGDILEGRPIAVLIDSGTASAAEIVSGALQDRHRAELVGLTSFGKGSVQSVIPLRGGADGALKLTTARYYTPSGRSIQKTGISPDLEVAETGEQAKLIASRSFQFSEASFRNALNAQEGKARIAPHKPAEAPPPGFDEKTGDYQLTRAIALLKAGSVEALIKEQPPTAVAVVASAKTEPSSAKTGVVTSEGRAVPSKQLNPPEIARPKAPAKPK
;
A
#
# COMPACT_ATOMS: atom_id res chain seq x y z
N MET A 1 -52.65 7.13 -38.35
CA MET A 1 -52.59 7.91 -37.10
C MET A 1 -52.67 7.08 -35.78
N ARG A 2 -52.95 5.78 -35.78
CA ARG A 2 -53.07 4.99 -34.51
C ARG A 2 -51.78 4.33 -34.01
N LYS A 3 -50.70 4.33 -34.78
CA LYS A 3 -49.42 3.70 -34.37
C LYS A 3 -48.44 4.63 -33.62
N TYR A 4 -48.69 5.94 -33.64
CA TYR A 4 -47.81 6.91 -32.93
C TYR A 4 -48.27 7.26 -31.51
N LEU A 5 -49.53 6.92 -31.15
CA LEU A 5 -50.05 7.14 -29.80
C LEU A 5 -49.53 6.13 -28.77
N SER A 6 -49.16 4.91 -29.20
CA SER A 6 -48.67 3.86 -28.31
C SER A 6 -47.22 4.01 -27.89
N ILE A 7 -46.38 4.72 -28.67
CA ILE A 7 -44.95 4.94 -28.34
C ILE A 7 -44.79 6.11 -27.36
N GLY A 8 -45.64 7.15 -27.45
CA GLY A 8 -45.65 8.26 -26.52
C GLY A 8 -46.07 7.88 -25.09
N SER A 9 -47.02 6.94 -24.96
CA SER A 9 -47.46 6.47 -23.63
C SER A 9 -46.46 5.57 -22.92
N ALA A 10 -45.69 4.80 -23.69
CA ALA A 10 -44.62 3.95 -23.10
C ALA A 10 -43.43 4.80 -22.59
N PHE A 11 -43.13 5.93 -23.26
CA PHE A 11 -42.05 6.83 -22.84
C PHE A 11 -42.42 7.65 -21.59
N LEU A 12 -43.66 8.06 -21.45
CA LEU A 12 -44.16 8.77 -20.27
C LEU A 12 -44.28 7.87 -19.03
N LEU A 13 -44.60 6.58 -19.21
CA LEU A 13 -44.61 5.61 -18.11
C LEU A 13 -43.19 5.22 -17.68
N GLY A 14 -42.24 5.13 -18.61
CA GLY A 14 -40.83 4.88 -18.29
C GLY A 14 -40.13 6.05 -17.55
N ALA A 15 -40.41 7.29 -17.97
CA ALA A 15 -39.87 8.48 -17.30
C ALA A 15 -40.51 8.71 -15.93
N GLY A 16 -41.78 8.41 -15.75
CA GLY A 16 -42.49 8.49 -14.50
C GLY A 16 -41.99 7.47 -13.45
N SER A 17 -41.69 6.24 -13.89
CA SER A 17 -41.15 5.21 -13.00
C SER A 17 -39.69 5.48 -12.58
N MET A 18 -38.85 6.02 -13.47
CA MET A 18 -37.50 6.45 -13.12
C MET A 18 -37.48 7.64 -12.14
N ALA A 19 -38.43 8.61 -12.32
CA ALA A 19 -38.56 9.73 -11.39
C ALA A 19 -39.07 9.27 -10.01
N LEU A 20 -39.96 8.28 -9.95
CA LEU A 20 -40.47 7.72 -8.69
C LEU A 20 -39.42 6.86 -7.98
N VAL A 21 -38.59 6.10 -8.71
CA VAL A 21 -37.49 5.32 -8.13
C VAL A 21 -36.40 6.26 -7.60
N ASN A 22 -36.06 7.34 -8.29
CA ASN A 22 -35.12 8.34 -7.79
C ASN A 22 -35.70 9.14 -6.61
N ALA A 23 -36.98 9.48 -6.63
CA ALA A 23 -37.63 10.15 -5.50
C ALA A 23 -37.72 9.22 -4.26
N ALA A 24 -37.98 7.93 -4.44
CA ALA A 24 -37.99 6.95 -3.35
C ALA A 24 -36.57 6.68 -2.78
N ALA A 25 -35.53 6.68 -3.63
CA ALA A 25 -34.14 6.56 -3.18
C ALA A 25 -33.66 7.80 -2.40
N HIS A 26 -34.18 8.99 -2.73
CA HIS A 26 -33.87 10.21 -1.98
C HIS A 26 -34.76 10.40 -0.74
N ALA A 27 -35.95 9.82 -0.71
CA ALA A 27 -36.88 9.92 0.44
C ALA A 27 -36.43 9.10 1.66
N ASN A 28 -35.52 8.12 1.52
CA ASN A 28 -34.98 7.36 2.65
C ASN A 28 -33.73 7.99 3.31
N ALA A 29 -33.24 9.10 2.80
CA ALA A 29 -32.14 9.86 3.39
C ALA A 29 -32.63 11.14 4.08
N THR A 30 -33.68 11.06 4.91
CA THR A 30 -33.99 12.15 5.83
C THR A 30 -32.93 12.15 6.91
N ALA A 31 -31.97 13.09 6.79
CA ALA A 31 -31.01 13.34 7.87
C ALA A 31 -31.80 13.59 9.16
N LYS A 32 -31.40 12.90 10.23
CA LYS A 32 -32.05 13.04 11.54
C LYS A 32 -31.99 14.51 11.97
N PRO A 33 -33.01 15.05 12.67
CA PRO A 33 -32.97 16.44 13.16
C PRO A 33 -31.69 16.79 13.91
N GLU A 34 -31.13 15.85 14.65
CA GLU A 34 -29.82 15.96 15.32
C GLU A 34 -28.66 16.21 14.34
N THR A 35 -28.69 15.62 13.14
CA THR A 35 -27.64 15.82 12.13
C THR A 35 -27.65 17.26 11.60
N PHE A 36 -28.82 17.87 11.40
CA PHE A 36 -28.91 19.29 11.00
C PHE A 36 -28.39 20.22 12.08
N HIS A 37 -28.74 19.98 13.33
CA HIS A 37 -28.20 20.75 14.45
C HIS A 37 -26.67 20.64 14.55
N MET A 38 -26.09 19.45 14.32
CA MET A 38 -24.63 19.28 14.31
C MET A 38 -23.96 20.01 13.13
N LEU A 39 -24.63 20.10 11.96
CA LEU A 39 -24.13 20.89 10.84
C LEU A 39 -24.18 22.39 11.11
N GLU A 40 -25.24 22.89 11.79
CA GLU A 40 -25.31 24.28 12.26
C GLU A 40 -24.17 24.57 13.26
N LEU A 41 -23.96 23.70 14.24
CA LEU A 41 -22.86 23.84 15.19
C LEU A 41 -21.49 23.87 14.48
N PHE A 42 -21.30 23.00 13.47
CA PHE A 42 -20.07 23.01 12.67
C PHE A 42 -19.86 24.35 11.97
N GLY A 43 -20.91 24.93 11.37
CA GLY A 43 -20.87 26.26 10.75
C GLY A 43 -20.52 27.37 11.74
N ASP A 44 -21.12 27.36 12.93
CA ASP A 44 -20.84 28.32 14.00
C ASP A 44 -19.39 28.24 14.48
N VAL A 45 -18.86 27.02 14.64
CA VAL A 45 -17.45 26.80 15.00
C VAL A 45 -16.51 27.29 13.91
N LEU A 46 -16.79 26.99 12.64
CA LEU A 46 -15.98 27.46 11.50
C LEU A 46 -15.92 28.99 11.48
N THR A 47 -17.08 29.65 11.55
CA THR A 47 -17.18 31.13 11.60
C THR A 47 -16.44 31.70 12.80
N THR A 48 -16.52 31.05 13.96
CA THR A 48 -15.81 31.50 15.16
C THR A 48 -14.29 31.42 14.97
N VAL A 49 -13.81 30.31 14.41
CA VAL A 49 -12.37 30.13 14.10
C VAL A 49 -11.89 31.16 13.09
N GLU A 50 -12.63 31.40 12.01
CA GLU A 50 -12.32 32.38 10.98
C GLU A 50 -12.14 33.80 11.57
N HIS A 51 -13.05 34.20 12.49
CA HIS A 51 -13.03 35.54 13.06
C HIS A 51 -12.14 35.74 14.28
N GLN A 52 -11.85 34.67 15.05
CA GLN A 52 -11.20 34.80 16.35
C GLN A 52 -9.84 34.12 16.46
N TYR A 53 -9.42 33.31 15.46
CA TYR A 53 -8.11 32.70 15.51
C TYR A 53 -7.00 33.76 15.39
N VAL A 54 -5.87 33.52 16.07
CA VAL A 54 -4.76 34.50 16.20
C VAL A 54 -4.12 34.94 14.87
N THR A 55 -4.22 34.13 13.83
CA THR A 55 -3.75 34.44 12.47
C THR A 55 -4.86 34.14 11.46
N PRO A 56 -4.87 34.83 10.29
CA PRO A 56 -5.82 34.50 9.22
C PRO A 56 -5.75 33.02 8.85
N VAL A 57 -6.90 32.40 8.61
CA VAL A 57 -7.05 30.99 8.25
C VAL A 57 -7.60 30.86 6.83
N ASP A 58 -7.35 29.72 6.20
CA ASP A 58 -7.90 29.35 4.90
C ASP A 58 -9.08 28.38 5.12
N ASP A 59 -10.29 28.86 4.83
CA ASP A 59 -11.53 28.11 5.02
C ASP A 59 -11.53 26.79 4.24
N LYS A 60 -11.02 26.82 3.00
CA LYS A 60 -10.93 25.61 2.18
C LYS A 60 -10.08 24.55 2.87
N LYS A 61 -8.95 24.96 3.43
CA LYS A 61 -8.03 24.05 4.15
C LYS A 61 -8.64 23.52 5.44
N LEU A 62 -9.38 24.36 6.19
CA LEU A 62 -10.08 23.94 7.39
C LEU A 62 -11.18 22.92 7.09
N ILE A 63 -11.99 23.16 6.05
CA ILE A 63 -13.06 22.26 5.62
C ILE A 63 -12.47 20.94 5.13
N GLN A 64 -11.42 20.95 4.32
CA GLN A 64 -10.73 19.74 3.87
C GLN A 64 -10.19 18.93 5.05
N SER A 65 -9.55 19.58 6.03
CA SER A 65 -9.05 18.94 7.24
C SER A 65 -10.18 18.31 8.07
N ALA A 66 -11.35 18.95 8.13
CA ALA A 66 -12.51 18.40 8.83
C ALA A 66 -13.07 17.15 8.11
N ILE A 67 -13.16 17.19 6.78
CA ILE A 67 -13.57 16.05 5.95
C ILE A 67 -12.60 14.88 6.15
N ASP A 68 -11.30 15.15 6.08
CA ASP A 68 -10.27 14.13 6.27
C ASP A 68 -10.31 13.55 7.70
N GLY A 69 -10.47 14.40 8.72
CA GLY A 69 -10.65 13.97 10.11
C GLY A 69 -11.87 13.06 10.29
N MET A 70 -12.98 13.35 9.62
CA MET A 70 -14.18 12.48 9.63
C MET A 70 -13.85 11.11 9.00
N LEU A 71 -13.18 11.08 7.86
CA LEU A 71 -12.89 9.85 7.13
C LEU A 71 -11.84 8.99 7.86
N THR A 72 -10.76 9.60 8.33
CA THR A 72 -9.70 8.92 9.08
C THR A 72 -10.16 8.41 10.46
N SER A 73 -11.27 8.95 10.99
CA SER A 73 -11.89 8.41 12.20
C SER A 73 -12.55 7.04 11.98
N LEU A 74 -12.88 6.67 10.74
CA LEU A 74 -13.49 5.39 10.38
C LEU A 74 -12.47 4.25 10.37
N ASP A 75 -11.36 4.47 9.67
CA ASP A 75 -10.24 3.54 9.51
C ASP A 75 -9.00 4.26 8.94
N PRO A 76 -7.80 3.67 8.98
CA PRO A 76 -6.56 4.33 8.54
C PRO A 76 -6.39 4.45 7.01
N HIS A 77 -7.32 3.91 6.23
CA HIS A 77 -7.24 3.86 4.77
C HIS A 77 -8.28 4.71 4.07
N SER A 78 -9.33 5.12 4.78
CA SER A 78 -10.32 6.08 4.30
C SER A 78 -9.77 7.50 4.41
N GLY A 79 -10.00 8.33 3.39
CA GLY A 79 -9.50 9.71 3.34
C GLY A 79 -10.11 10.50 2.18
N TYR A 80 -9.88 11.79 2.19
CA TYR A 80 -10.24 12.69 1.11
C TYR A 80 -9.02 12.89 0.20
N LEU A 81 -9.22 12.75 -1.09
CA LEU A 81 -8.27 13.11 -2.13
C LEU A 81 -8.74 14.41 -2.74
N ASP A 82 -7.98 15.47 -2.59
CA ASP A 82 -8.22 16.68 -3.34
C ASP A 82 -8.02 16.42 -4.86
N PRO A 83 -8.40 17.34 -5.75
CA PRO A 83 -8.31 17.11 -7.19
C PRO A 83 -6.92 16.66 -7.65
N GLU A 84 -5.87 17.24 -7.09
CA GLU A 84 -4.50 16.95 -7.44
C GLU A 84 -4.07 15.53 -6.98
N ASN A 85 -4.29 15.21 -5.70
CA ASN A 85 -4.01 13.88 -5.16
C ASN A 85 -4.86 12.79 -5.85
N PHE A 86 -6.05 13.15 -6.33
CA PHE A 86 -6.88 12.24 -7.10
C PHE A 86 -6.30 11.97 -8.49
N ASP A 87 -5.79 12.98 -9.18
CA ASP A 87 -5.12 12.82 -10.48
C ASP A 87 -3.82 12.03 -10.33
N ASP A 88 -3.00 12.33 -9.33
CA ASP A 88 -1.79 11.55 -9.01
C ASP A 88 -2.09 10.07 -8.75
N MET A 89 -3.16 9.78 -8.02
CA MET A 89 -3.58 8.41 -7.79
C MET A 89 -4.03 7.73 -9.08
N ARG A 90 -4.72 8.45 -9.98
CA ARG A 90 -5.11 7.91 -11.30
C ARG A 90 -3.89 7.57 -12.15
N ASP A 91 -2.89 8.42 -12.17
CA ASP A 91 -1.64 8.20 -12.90
C ASP A 91 -0.88 6.97 -12.34
N GLN A 92 -0.78 6.85 -11.02
CA GLN A 92 -0.21 5.67 -10.37
C GLN A 92 -1.00 4.40 -10.73
N THR A 93 -2.32 4.49 -10.77
CA THR A 93 -3.22 3.38 -11.13
C THR A 93 -3.03 2.95 -12.59
N ARG A 94 -2.88 3.90 -13.51
CA ARG A 94 -2.56 3.62 -14.92
C ARG A 94 -1.15 3.04 -15.09
N GLY A 95 -0.24 3.29 -14.16
CA GLY A 95 1.18 2.94 -14.27
C GLY A 95 1.91 3.81 -15.28
N GLU A 96 1.43 5.02 -15.52
CA GLU A 96 2.06 6.00 -16.40
C GLU A 96 1.73 7.42 -15.96
N TYR A 97 2.63 8.36 -16.22
CA TYR A 97 2.47 9.77 -15.91
C TYR A 97 3.15 10.65 -16.95
N GLY A 98 2.69 11.88 -17.08
CA GLY A 98 3.35 12.89 -17.90
C GLY A 98 4.61 13.42 -17.19
N GLY A 99 5.78 13.28 -17.82
CA GLY A 99 7.03 13.65 -17.19
C GLY A 99 8.25 13.50 -18.07
N LEU A 100 9.42 13.38 -17.45
CA LEU A 100 10.73 13.40 -18.11
C LEU A 100 11.44 12.04 -18.11
N GLY A 101 11.02 11.12 -17.22
CA GLY A 101 11.67 9.81 -17.03
C GLY A 101 12.98 9.90 -16.28
N LEU A 102 12.96 10.56 -15.12
CA LEU A 102 14.10 10.68 -14.20
C LEU A 102 13.79 9.98 -12.87
N GLU A 103 14.73 9.19 -12.41
CA GLU A 103 14.80 8.77 -11.00
C GLU A 103 15.68 9.79 -10.28
N VAL A 104 15.14 10.41 -9.21
CA VAL A 104 15.80 11.49 -8.48
C VAL A 104 15.81 11.25 -6.98
N THR A 105 16.74 11.88 -6.29
CA THR A 105 16.83 11.90 -4.83
C THR A 105 17.18 13.30 -4.35
N ALA A 106 16.94 13.59 -3.06
CA ALA A 106 17.44 14.81 -2.43
C ALA A 106 18.84 14.56 -1.87
N GLU A 107 19.77 15.45 -2.17
CA GLU A 107 21.13 15.46 -1.61
C GLU A 107 21.58 16.91 -1.37
N ASP A 108 21.94 17.24 -0.14
CA ASP A 108 22.40 18.57 0.26
C ASP A 108 21.45 19.73 -0.12
N GLY A 109 20.14 19.47 -0.08
CA GLY A 109 19.11 20.47 -0.38
C GLY A 109 18.90 20.74 -1.88
N VAL A 110 19.46 19.92 -2.76
CA VAL A 110 19.24 19.94 -4.21
C VAL A 110 18.72 18.60 -4.71
N VAL A 111 18.14 18.61 -5.91
CA VAL A 111 17.64 17.41 -6.57
C VAL A 111 18.77 16.77 -7.38
N LYS A 112 19.15 15.54 -7.01
CA LYS A 112 20.18 14.76 -7.72
C LYS A 112 19.54 13.71 -8.62
N VAL A 113 20.01 13.61 -9.83
CA VAL A 113 19.63 12.53 -10.78
C VAL A 113 20.32 11.23 -10.33
N VAL A 114 19.53 10.23 -9.96
CA VAL A 114 20.00 8.87 -9.70
C VAL A 114 20.22 8.16 -11.03
N SER A 115 19.21 8.20 -11.92
CA SER A 115 19.29 7.61 -13.26
C SER A 115 18.20 8.19 -14.18
N PRO A 116 18.51 8.51 -15.43
CA PRO A 116 17.48 8.65 -16.45
C PRO A 116 16.95 7.26 -16.84
N MET A 117 15.65 7.15 -17.06
CA MET A 117 15.01 5.92 -17.57
C MET A 117 15.25 5.80 -19.07
N ASP A 118 15.50 4.58 -19.54
CA ASP A 118 15.72 4.32 -20.96
C ASP A 118 14.55 4.79 -21.84
N ASP A 119 14.86 5.24 -23.04
CA ASP A 119 13.89 5.69 -24.06
C ASP A 119 12.99 6.88 -23.63
N THR A 120 13.39 7.65 -22.62
CA THR A 120 12.66 8.82 -22.12
C THR A 120 13.26 10.14 -22.59
N PRO A 121 12.52 11.28 -22.47
CA PRO A 121 13.07 12.60 -22.79
C PRO A 121 14.40 12.92 -22.11
N ALA A 122 14.52 12.57 -20.83
CA ALA A 122 15.73 12.80 -20.05
C ALA A 122 16.95 12.02 -20.58
N ALA A 123 16.75 10.74 -20.92
CA ALA A 123 17.81 9.90 -21.48
C ALA A 123 18.25 10.42 -22.86
N ARG A 124 17.29 10.76 -23.74
CA ARG A 124 17.58 11.30 -25.09
C ARG A 124 18.28 12.67 -25.04
N ALA A 125 17.99 13.46 -24.02
CA ALA A 125 18.66 14.75 -23.79
C ALA A 125 20.06 14.63 -23.19
N GLY A 126 20.51 13.41 -22.85
CA GLY A 126 21.85 13.15 -22.34
C GLY A 126 22.05 13.52 -20.87
N LEU A 127 20.98 13.54 -20.06
CA LEU A 127 21.08 13.60 -18.60
C LEU A 127 21.76 12.33 -18.08
N LYS A 128 22.53 12.46 -17.00
CA LYS A 128 23.37 11.38 -16.48
C LYS A 128 23.18 11.18 -14.98
N PRO A 129 23.44 9.97 -14.47
CA PRO A 129 23.59 9.76 -13.03
C PRO A 129 24.61 10.74 -12.44
N GLY A 130 24.25 11.36 -11.31
CA GLY A 130 25.09 12.35 -10.62
C GLY A 130 24.89 13.79 -11.08
N ASP A 131 24.06 14.09 -12.08
CA ASP A 131 23.64 15.46 -12.39
C ASP A 131 22.82 16.06 -11.24
N TYR A 132 22.97 17.35 -11.01
CA TYR A 132 22.14 18.09 -10.04
C TYR A 132 21.21 19.04 -10.81
N ILE A 133 19.94 18.97 -10.52
CA ILE A 133 18.94 19.92 -11.03
C ILE A 133 18.92 21.10 -10.06
N THR A 134 19.29 22.28 -10.54
CA THR A 134 19.43 23.50 -9.72
C THR A 134 18.26 24.46 -9.92
N ALA A 135 17.59 24.42 -11.08
CA ALA A 135 16.40 25.20 -11.35
C ALA A 135 15.46 24.46 -12.32
N ILE A 136 14.18 24.77 -12.25
CA ILE A 136 13.10 24.32 -13.14
C ILE A 136 12.43 25.58 -13.69
N ASP A 137 12.39 25.73 -15.03
CA ASP A 137 11.84 26.90 -15.72
C ASP A 137 12.37 28.24 -15.16
N GLY A 138 13.67 28.27 -14.80
CA GLY A 138 14.36 29.42 -14.23
C GLY A 138 14.09 29.65 -12.75
N GLN A 139 13.27 28.86 -12.08
CA GLN A 139 13.04 28.92 -10.64
C GLN A 139 13.97 27.96 -9.90
N SER A 140 14.72 28.50 -8.93
CA SER A 140 15.64 27.67 -8.13
C SER A 140 14.89 26.62 -7.33
N VAL A 141 15.39 25.38 -7.35
CA VAL A 141 14.88 24.27 -6.53
C VAL A 141 15.70 24.05 -5.27
N LEU A 142 16.66 24.92 -4.97
CA LEU A 142 17.50 24.81 -3.78
C LEU A 142 16.66 24.96 -2.50
N GLY A 143 16.70 23.95 -1.66
CA GLY A 143 15.93 23.90 -0.39
C GLY A 143 14.45 23.52 -0.58
N LEU A 144 14.01 23.25 -1.81
CA LEU A 144 12.66 22.77 -2.07
C LEU A 144 12.54 21.29 -1.65
N PRO A 145 11.44 20.88 -1.01
CA PRO A 145 11.15 19.46 -0.78
C PRO A 145 11.16 18.67 -2.09
N LEU A 146 11.67 17.42 -2.05
CA LEU A 146 11.83 16.59 -3.25
C LEU A 146 10.51 16.35 -3.99
N ASP A 147 9.45 16.08 -3.25
CA ASP A 147 8.10 15.88 -3.76
C ASP A 147 7.59 17.09 -4.54
N GLU A 148 7.84 18.28 -4.05
CA GLU A 148 7.48 19.55 -4.73
C GLU A 148 8.29 19.75 -6.02
N ALA A 149 9.58 19.44 -5.99
CA ALA A 149 10.42 19.51 -7.21
C ALA A 149 9.97 18.44 -8.24
N VAL A 150 9.65 17.23 -7.80
CA VAL A 150 9.12 16.15 -8.68
C VAL A 150 7.78 16.58 -9.29
N LYS A 151 6.92 17.22 -8.51
CA LYS A 151 5.63 17.76 -8.97
C LYS A 151 5.83 18.80 -10.09
N GLN A 152 6.78 19.73 -9.94
CA GLN A 152 7.08 20.70 -10.99
C GLN A 152 7.66 20.05 -12.25
N MET A 153 8.41 18.96 -12.13
CA MET A 153 8.92 18.19 -13.27
C MET A 153 7.85 17.38 -13.99
N ARG A 154 6.79 16.95 -13.31
CA ARG A 154 5.61 16.32 -13.92
C ARG A 154 4.74 17.37 -14.61
N GLY A 155 3.74 16.94 -15.35
CA GLY A 155 2.74 17.78 -16.01
C GLY A 155 2.25 17.17 -17.30
N ASP A 156 1.41 17.90 -18.03
CA ASP A 156 0.77 17.43 -19.24
C ASP A 156 1.76 17.02 -20.32
N VAL A 157 1.48 15.90 -20.98
CA VAL A 157 2.23 15.41 -22.13
C VAL A 157 2.26 16.46 -23.24
N GLY A 158 3.43 16.69 -23.82
CA GLY A 158 3.64 17.69 -24.87
C GLY A 158 4.03 19.08 -24.37
N GLN A 159 3.94 19.35 -23.07
CA GLN A 159 4.36 20.63 -22.50
C GLN A 159 5.88 20.71 -22.36
N PRO A 160 6.50 21.84 -22.78
CA PRO A 160 7.93 22.05 -22.61
C PRO A 160 8.28 22.33 -21.15
N ILE A 161 9.53 22.05 -20.79
CA ILE A 161 10.15 22.37 -19.51
C ILE A 161 11.64 22.60 -19.72
N THR A 162 12.25 23.49 -18.94
CA THR A 162 13.68 23.74 -18.95
C THR A 162 14.27 23.37 -17.59
N LEU A 163 15.27 22.48 -17.57
CA LEU A 163 16.05 22.13 -16.39
C LEU A 163 17.42 22.79 -16.44
N SER A 164 17.81 23.53 -15.40
CA SER A 164 19.19 23.98 -15.24
C SER A 164 19.98 22.91 -14.50
N ILE A 165 21.06 22.45 -15.12
CA ILE A 165 21.85 21.29 -14.67
C ILE A 165 23.23 21.75 -14.22
N ALA A 166 23.65 21.30 -13.05
CA ALA A 166 25.03 21.31 -12.61
C ALA A 166 25.61 19.89 -12.73
N ARG A 167 26.71 19.76 -13.46
CA ARG A 167 27.44 18.49 -13.67
C ARG A 167 28.89 18.67 -13.31
N GLU A 168 29.46 17.72 -12.61
CA GLU A 168 30.87 17.76 -12.22
C GLU A 168 31.79 18.02 -13.44
N LYS A 169 32.73 18.96 -13.30
CA LYS A 169 33.71 19.36 -14.35
C LYS A 169 33.08 19.98 -15.61
N HIS A 170 31.88 20.49 -15.53
CA HIS A 170 31.22 21.23 -16.62
C HIS A 170 30.64 22.53 -16.06
N ASP A 171 30.59 23.57 -16.90
CA ASP A 171 29.83 24.77 -16.58
C ASP A 171 28.33 24.41 -16.50
N PRO A 172 27.55 25.07 -15.63
CA PRO A 172 26.10 24.87 -15.60
C PRO A 172 25.48 25.12 -16.97
N PHE A 173 24.51 24.29 -17.35
CA PHE A 173 23.84 24.36 -18.64
C PHE A 173 22.35 24.06 -18.53
N ASP A 174 21.57 24.62 -19.47
CA ASP A 174 20.14 24.40 -19.54
C ASP A 174 19.82 23.27 -20.54
N VAL A 175 18.88 22.42 -20.15
CA VAL A 175 18.33 21.34 -20.97
C VAL A 175 16.84 21.60 -21.18
N LYS A 176 16.45 21.81 -22.43
CA LYS A 176 15.03 21.91 -22.82
C LYS A 176 14.48 20.54 -23.15
N LEU A 177 13.40 20.19 -22.50
CA LEU A 177 12.74 18.90 -22.62
C LEU A 177 11.26 19.09 -22.96
N VAL A 178 10.62 18.08 -23.50
CA VAL A 178 9.18 18.01 -23.67
C VAL A 178 8.69 16.82 -22.85
N ARG A 179 7.67 17.05 -22.02
CA ARG A 179 7.08 15.97 -21.21
C ARG A 179 6.43 14.92 -22.09
N GLU A 180 6.68 13.68 -21.81
CA GLU A 180 6.09 12.53 -22.51
C GLU A 180 5.42 11.59 -21.50
N THR A 181 4.64 10.64 -22.00
CA THR A 181 4.10 9.55 -21.17
C THR A 181 5.24 8.66 -20.73
N ILE A 182 5.49 8.61 -19.43
CA ILE A 182 6.50 7.76 -18.81
C ILE A 182 5.82 6.54 -18.23
N ALA A 183 6.11 5.35 -18.79
CA ALA A 183 5.56 4.09 -18.28
C ALA A 183 6.43 3.56 -17.12
N VAL A 184 5.80 3.27 -15.99
CA VAL A 184 6.44 2.65 -14.82
C VAL A 184 6.25 1.14 -14.93
N LYS A 185 7.32 0.42 -15.26
CA LYS A 185 7.28 -1.06 -15.31
C LYS A 185 7.05 -1.63 -13.93
N SER A 186 5.90 -2.27 -13.74
CA SER A 186 5.56 -2.96 -12.49
C SER A 186 6.16 -4.36 -12.40
N VAL A 187 6.58 -4.95 -13.53
CA VAL A 187 7.08 -6.31 -13.62
C VAL A 187 8.51 -6.35 -14.15
N ARG A 188 9.36 -7.10 -13.47
CA ARG A 188 10.74 -7.40 -13.93
C ARG A 188 10.95 -8.91 -13.91
N SER A 189 11.70 -9.43 -14.89
CA SER A 189 11.96 -10.87 -14.98
C SER A 189 13.37 -11.18 -15.40
N ARG A 190 13.89 -12.31 -14.94
CA ARG A 190 15.18 -12.89 -15.31
C ARG A 190 15.21 -14.39 -15.08
N MET A 191 16.21 -15.04 -15.63
CA MET A 191 16.49 -16.44 -15.30
C MET A 191 17.41 -16.51 -14.07
N GLU A 192 17.10 -17.45 -13.16
CA GLU A 192 17.93 -17.84 -12.02
C GLU A 192 18.33 -19.32 -12.21
N GLY A 193 19.39 -19.54 -12.98
CA GLY A 193 19.75 -20.87 -13.44
C GLY A 193 18.65 -21.49 -14.31
N ASP A 194 18.10 -22.63 -13.89
CA ASP A 194 17.00 -23.34 -14.58
C ASP A 194 15.60 -22.82 -14.21
N TYR A 195 15.49 -21.83 -13.31
CA TYR A 195 14.24 -21.32 -12.80
C TYR A 195 13.97 -19.91 -13.32
N GLY A 196 12.70 -19.59 -13.58
CA GLY A 196 12.27 -18.23 -13.85
C GLY A 196 12.17 -17.44 -12.54
N TYR A 197 12.46 -16.16 -12.60
CA TYR A 197 12.19 -15.19 -11.54
C TYR A 197 11.38 -14.04 -12.11
N VAL A 198 10.24 -13.77 -11.50
CA VAL A 198 9.37 -12.63 -11.84
C VAL A 198 9.09 -11.85 -10.57
N ARG A 199 9.43 -10.55 -10.58
CA ARG A 199 9.15 -9.63 -9.49
C ARG A 199 8.03 -8.70 -9.92
N ILE A 200 6.99 -8.58 -9.08
CA ILE A 200 5.92 -7.60 -9.22
C ILE A 200 6.07 -6.58 -8.08
N SER A 201 6.30 -5.31 -8.40
CA SER A 201 6.51 -4.24 -7.42
C SER A 201 5.23 -3.53 -6.99
N SER A 202 4.20 -3.54 -7.84
CA SER A 202 2.87 -2.96 -7.58
C SER A 202 1.86 -3.50 -8.59
N PHE A 203 0.56 -3.25 -8.36
CA PHE A 203 -0.51 -3.67 -9.25
C PHE A 203 -1.16 -2.44 -9.90
N ASN A 204 -0.71 -2.06 -11.09
CA ASN A 204 -1.32 -1.05 -11.96
C ASN A 204 -2.05 -1.73 -13.14
N GLU A 205 -2.74 -0.96 -14.00
CA GLU A 205 -3.56 -1.48 -15.12
C GLU A 205 -2.82 -2.40 -16.09
N LYS A 206 -1.48 -2.36 -16.11
CA LYS A 206 -0.64 -3.13 -17.05
C LYS A 206 -0.07 -4.41 -16.43
N THR A 207 -0.16 -4.59 -15.12
CA THR A 207 0.58 -5.63 -14.38
C THR A 207 0.23 -7.04 -14.80
N GLY A 208 -1.05 -7.34 -15.05
CA GLY A 208 -1.47 -8.66 -15.53
C GLY A 208 -0.85 -9.02 -16.86
N GLN A 209 -0.90 -8.10 -17.84
CA GLN A 209 -0.31 -8.30 -19.17
C GLN A 209 1.21 -8.37 -19.09
N GLU A 210 1.87 -7.46 -18.35
CA GLU A 210 3.33 -7.46 -18.17
C GLU A 210 3.80 -8.79 -17.53
N THR A 211 3.04 -9.33 -16.57
CA THR A 211 3.36 -10.63 -15.94
C THR A 211 3.24 -11.77 -16.96
N ALA A 212 2.17 -11.78 -17.75
CA ALA A 212 1.99 -12.80 -18.81
C ALA A 212 3.14 -12.76 -19.84
N ASP A 213 3.53 -11.57 -20.28
CA ASP A 213 4.60 -11.38 -21.26
C ASP A 213 5.97 -11.75 -20.66
N ALA A 214 6.22 -11.42 -19.40
CA ALA A 214 7.42 -11.81 -18.67
C ALA A 214 7.55 -13.33 -18.58
N VAL A 215 6.50 -14.05 -18.19
CA VAL A 215 6.51 -15.53 -18.10
C VAL A 215 6.68 -16.16 -19.46
N LYS A 216 5.95 -15.70 -20.49
CA LYS A 216 6.12 -16.20 -21.88
C LYS A 216 7.55 -15.98 -22.38
N GLY A 217 8.13 -14.81 -22.10
CA GLY A 217 9.50 -14.49 -22.49
C GLY A 217 10.53 -15.40 -21.80
N LEU A 218 10.31 -15.78 -20.54
CA LEU A 218 11.16 -16.74 -19.83
C LEU A 218 11.04 -18.14 -20.44
N LEU A 219 9.82 -18.60 -20.73
CA LEU A 219 9.56 -19.90 -21.37
C LEU A 219 10.14 -19.98 -22.78
N GLN A 220 10.11 -18.88 -23.55
CA GLN A 220 10.76 -18.81 -24.86
C GLN A 220 12.28 -18.90 -24.76
N LYS A 221 12.89 -18.24 -23.75
CA LYS A 221 14.34 -18.30 -23.51
C LYS A 221 14.80 -19.67 -23.02
N ASN A 222 13.99 -20.32 -22.19
CA ASN A 222 14.26 -21.66 -21.67
C ASN A 222 12.96 -22.52 -21.63
N PRO A 223 12.61 -23.20 -22.74
CA PRO A 223 11.44 -24.08 -22.77
C PRO A 223 11.46 -25.21 -21.73
N ARG A 224 12.65 -25.54 -21.20
CA ARG A 224 12.86 -26.55 -20.15
C ARG A 224 12.97 -25.94 -18.75
N MET A 225 12.46 -24.72 -18.56
CA MET A 225 12.39 -24.05 -17.27
C MET A 225 11.69 -24.97 -16.25
N LYS A 226 12.33 -25.17 -15.08
CA LYS A 226 11.89 -26.16 -14.08
C LYS A 226 10.85 -25.65 -13.10
N GLY A 227 10.63 -24.32 -13.03
CA GLY A 227 9.68 -23.70 -12.13
C GLY A 227 9.87 -22.17 -12.09
N LEU A 228 9.07 -21.49 -11.30
CA LEU A 228 9.03 -20.02 -11.18
C LEU A 228 9.15 -19.58 -9.73
N VAL A 229 9.96 -18.56 -9.46
CA VAL A 229 9.89 -17.74 -8.25
C VAL A 229 9.10 -16.48 -8.59
N LEU A 230 7.97 -16.26 -7.92
CA LEU A 230 7.17 -15.04 -7.99
C LEU A 230 7.47 -14.18 -6.76
N ASP A 231 8.14 -13.05 -6.94
CA ASP A 231 8.56 -12.16 -5.84
C ASP A 231 7.56 -11.01 -5.67
N LEU A 232 6.84 -11.04 -4.54
CA LEU A 232 5.87 -10.04 -4.10
C LEU A 232 6.37 -9.27 -2.87
N ARG A 233 7.63 -9.39 -2.49
CA ARG A 233 8.19 -8.66 -1.35
C ARG A 233 8.16 -7.15 -1.61
N ARG A 234 7.84 -6.38 -0.55
CA ARG A 234 7.74 -4.91 -0.60
C ARG A 234 6.75 -4.42 -1.66
N ASN A 235 5.74 -5.23 -1.97
CA ASN A 235 4.66 -4.86 -2.89
C ASN A 235 3.45 -4.38 -2.08
N PRO A 236 3.12 -3.07 -2.09
CA PRO A 236 2.01 -2.53 -1.28
C PRO A 236 0.62 -2.89 -1.82
N GLY A 237 0.55 -3.60 -2.95
CA GLY A 237 -0.68 -3.93 -3.63
C GLY A 237 -0.98 -3.00 -4.81
N GLY A 238 -2.23 -2.66 -4.98
CA GLY A 238 -2.78 -1.85 -6.08
C GLY A 238 -4.16 -2.36 -6.50
N LEU A 239 -4.40 -2.45 -7.80
CA LEU A 239 -5.70 -2.81 -8.38
C LEU A 239 -6.09 -4.26 -8.12
N LEU A 240 -7.35 -4.45 -7.68
CA LEU A 240 -7.95 -5.77 -7.45
C LEU A 240 -8.02 -6.61 -8.75
N ASP A 241 -8.50 -6.00 -9.85
CA ASP A 241 -8.63 -6.67 -11.13
C ASP A 241 -7.29 -7.18 -11.67
N GLN A 242 -6.20 -6.48 -11.36
CA GLN A 242 -4.86 -6.92 -11.73
C GLN A 242 -4.33 -8.05 -10.83
N ALA A 243 -4.68 -8.06 -9.54
CA ALA A 243 -4.41 -9.22 -8.68
C ALA A 243 -5.18 -10.46 -9.16
N VAL A 244 -6.43 -10.28 -9.56
CA VAL A 244 -7.25 -11.34 -10.18
C VAL A 244 -6.60 -11.80 -11.49
N ALA A 245 -6.21 -10.89 -12.38
CA ALA A 245 -5.57 -11.21 -13.65
C ALA A 245 -4.25 -11.99 -13.46
N VAL A 246 -3.40 -11.57 -12.52
CA VAL A 246 -2.15 -12.28 -12.22
C VAL A 246 -2.40 -13.66 -11.62
N SER A 247 -3.38 -13.79 -10.71
CA SER A 247 -3.73 -15.09 -10.12
C SER A 247 -4.29 -16.04 -11.17
N ASP A 248 -5.12 -15.53 -12.09
CA ASP A 248 -5.73 -16.26 -13.20
C ASP A 248 -4.69 -16.88 -14.16
N LEU A 249 -3.51 -16.25 -14.31
CA LEU A 249 -2.42 -16.80 -15.13
C LEU A 249 -1.89 -18.15 -14.63
N PHE A 250 -1.98 -18.40 -13.33
CA PHE A 250 -1.35 -19.56 -12.68
C PHE A 250 -2.35 -20.59 -12.16
N LEU A 251 -3.65 -20.27 -12.14
CA LEU A 251 -4.70 -21.15 -11.64
C LEU A 251 -5.51 -21.76 -12.79
N ASP A 252 -5.84 -23.04 -12.66
CA ASP A 252 -6.71 -23.74 -13.60
C ASP A 252 -8.15 -23.82 -13.05
N GLY A 253 -8.74 -22.63 -12.77
CA GLY A 253 -10.10 -22.47 -12.27
C GLY A 253 -10.22 -22.38 -10.74
N GLY A 254 -11.46 -22.10 -10.30
CA GLY A 254 -11.84 -21.92 -8.89
C GLY A 254 -11.73 -20.48 -8.39
N GLU A 255 -12.19 -20.25 -7.15
CA GLU A 255 -12.20 -18.91 -6.55
C GLU A 255 -10.76 -18.40 -6.33
N ILE A 256 -10.53 -17.13 -6.66
CA ILE A 256 -9.31 -16.38 -6.39
C ILE A 256 -9.48 -15.58 -5.10
N VAL A 257 -10.57 -14.81 -5.00
CA VAL A 257 -10.87 -13.94 -3.87
C VAL A 257 -12.36 -13.67 -3.82
N SER A 258 -12.91 -13.45 -2.64
CA SER A 258 -14.23 -12.84 -2.48
C SER A 258 -14.14 -11.55 -1.67
N GLN A 259 -15.01 -10.60 -2.01
CA GLN A 259 -15.21 -9.40 -1.22
C GLN A 259 -16.62 -9.39 -0.62
N ARG A 260 -16.74 -8.82 0.59
CA ARG A 260 -18.01 -8.72 1.32
C ARG A 260 -18.20 -7.30 1.80
N GLY A 261 -19.30 -6.70 1.36
CA GLY A 261 -19.70 -5.35 1.71
C GLY A 261 -20.34 -5.25 3.09
N ARG A 262 -21.08 -4.15 3.31
CA ARG A 262 -21.81 -3.89 4.55
C ARG A 262 -22.95 -4.88 4.78
N ASP A 263 -23.70 -5.24 3.73
CA ASP A 263 -24.69 -6.30 3.79
C ASP A 263 -23.96 -7.67 3.71
N PRO A 264 -24.15 -8.57 4.68
CA PRO A 264 -23.53 -9.91 4.62
C PRO A 264 -23.93 -10.75 3.41
N LYS A 265 -25.01 -10.40 2.72
CA LYS A 265 -25.48 -11.05 1.49
C LYS A 265 -24.77 -10.52 0.24
N ASP A 266 -24.16 -9.35 0.34
CA ASP A 266 -23.41 -8.70 -0.74
C ASP A 266 -22.01 -9.30 -0.81
N ILE A 267 -21.92 -10.43 -1.50
CA ILE A 267 -20.68 -11.19 -1.71
C ILE A 267 -20.37 -11.21 -3.19
N GLU A 268 -19.28 -10.57 -3.57
CA GLU A 268 -18.73 -10.63 -4.92
C GLU A 268 -17.55 -11.62 -4.95
N ARG A 269 -17.54 -12.53 -5.95
CA ARG A 269 -16.55 -13.57 -6.10
C ARG A 269 -15.83 -13.46 -7.42
N TYR A 270 -14.52 -13.55 -7.38
CA TYR A 270 -13.65 -13.56 -8.55
C TYR A 270 -13.07 -14.96 -8.70
N ASN A 271 -13.26 -15.56 -9.88
CA ASN A 271 -12.85 -16.92 -10.17
C ASN A 271 -11.82 -16.94 -11.30
N ALA A 272 -10.88 -17.87 -11.22
CA ALA A 272 -9.96 -18.15 -12.31
C ALA A 272 -10.65 -18.89 -13.45
N ARG A 273 -10.19 -18.62 -14.66
CA ARG A 273 -10.55 -19.36 -15.87
C ARG A 273 -9.64 -20.58 -16.00
N PRO A 274 -10.05 -21.62 -16.77
CA PRO A 274 -9.17 -22.72 -17.11
C PRO A 274 -7.94 -22.27 -17.88
N GLY A 275 -6.75 -22.73 -17.47
CA GLY A 275 -5.51 -22.50 -18.20
C GLY A 275 -4.38 -21.97 -17.28
N ASP A 276 -3.38 -22.80 -16.99
CA ASP A 276 -2.17 -22.44 -16.26
C ASP A 276 -1.04 -22.15 -17.25
N ILE A 277 -0.55 -20.90 -17.30
CA ILE A 277 0.53 -20.48 -18.21
C ILE A 277 1.84 -21.27 -18.01
N LEU A 278 2.06 -21.84 -16.81
CA LEU A 278 3.22 -22.65 -16.49
C LEU A 278 3.00 -24.16 -16.71
N GLU A 279 1.81 -24.58 -17.13
CA GLU A 279 1.47 -25.97 -17.40
C GLU A 279 1.83 -26.91 -16.22
N GLY A 280 1.51 -26.46 -14.99
CA GLY A 280 1.76 -27.22 -13.76
C GLY A 280 3.20 -27.17 -13.23
N ARG A 281 4.12 -26.43 -13.84
CA ARG A 281 5.46 -26.24 -13.28
C ARG A 281 5.39 -25.60 -11.91
N PRO A 282 6.22 -26.01 -10.92
CA PRO A 282 6.12 -25.52 -9.55
C PRO A 282 6.39 -24.02 -9.42
N ILE A 283 5.72 -23.40 -8.46
CA ILE A 283 5.87 -21.96 -8.13
C ILE A 283 6.22 -21.85 -6.65
N ALA A 284 7.23 -21.02 -6.34
CA ALA A 284 7.49 -20.50 -5.00
C ALA A 284 7.17 -19.00 -4.98
N VAL A 285 6.41 -18.53 -4.00
CA VAL A 285 6.07 -17.10 -3.85
C VAL A 285 6.87 -16.50 -2.71
N LEU A 286 7.60 -15.42 -2.96
CA LEU A 286 8.31 -14.66 -1.93
C LEU A 286 7.39 -13.56 -1.38
N ILE A 287 7.22 -13.52 -0.06
CA ILE A 287 6.44 -12.51 0.66
C ILE A 287 7.21 -11.97 1.87
N ASP A 288 6.89 -10.75 2.27
CA ASP A 288 7.42 -10.09 3.48
C ASP A 288 6.38 -9.19 4.15
N SER A 289 6.75 -8.49 5.22
CA SER A 289 5.86 -7.54 5.91
C SER A 289 5.47 -6.31 5.07
N GLY A 290 6.11 -6.07 3.94
CA GLY A 290 5.74 -5.04 2.96
C GLY A 290 4.79 -5.56 1.86
N THR A 291 4.53 -6.87 1.83
CA THR A 291 3.54 -7.49 0.92
C THR A 291 2.14 -7.19 1.45
N ALA A 292 1.31 -6.42 0.71
CA ALA A 292 0.01 -5.95 1.19
C ALA A 292 -1.10 -6.01 0.13
N SER A 293 -2.37 -6.06 0.58
CA SER A 293 -3.57 -5.85 -0.25
C SER A 293 -3.62 -6.78 -1.48
N ALA A 294 -3.59 -6.25 -2.72
CA ALA A 294 -3.59 -7.02 -3.97
C ALA A 294 -2.51 -8.12 -4.00
N ALA A 295 -1.32 -7.85 -3.44
CA ALA A 295 -0.26 -8.85 -3.34
C ALA A 295 -0.62 -9.99 -2.36
N GLU A 296 -1.39 -9.69 -1.31
CA GLU A 296 -1.92 -10.69 -0.38
C GLU A 296 -3.05 -11.51 -1.01
N ILE A 297 -3.82 -10.92 -1.94
CA ILE A 297 -4.81 -11.66 -2.73
C ILE A 297 -4.11 -12.72 -3.58
N VAL A 298 -3.07 -12.35 -4.35
CA VAL A 298 -2.31 -13.29 -5.18
C VAL A 298 -1.67 -14.39 -4.33
N SER A 299 -0.94 -14.02 -3.28
CA SER A 299 -0.27 -15.01 -2.41
C SER A 299 -1.26 -15.93 -1.71
N GLY A 300 -2.36 -15.38 -1.15
CA GLY A 300 -3.41 -16.17 -0.49
C GLY A 300 -4.18 -17.08 -1.45
N ALA A 301 -4.45 -16.62 -2.67
CA ALA A 301 -5.10 -17.44 -3.70
C ALA A 301 -4.24 -18.62 -4.11
N LEU A 302 -2.97 -18.38 -4.43
CA LEU A 302 -2.04 -19.46 -4.85
C LEU A 302 -1.78 -20.45 -3.72
N GLN A 303 -1.68 -19.99 -2.46
CA GLN A 303 -1.53 -20.84 -1.28
C GLN A 303 -2.78 -21.70 -1.03
N ASP A 304 -3.97 -21.07 -0.94
CA ASP A 304 -5.21 -21.79 -0.62
C ASP A 304 -5.63 -22.79 -1.72
N ARG A 305 -5.23 -22.51 -2.97
CA ARG A 305 -5.45 -23.41 -4.11
C ARG A 305 -4.34 -24.46 -4.26
N HIS A 306 -3.37 -24.51 -3.33
CA HIS A 306 -2.23 -25.41 -3.38
C HIS A 306 -1.43 -25.34 -4.69
N ARG A 307 -1.42 -24.16 -5.32
CA ARG A 307 -0.69 -23.93 -6.58
C ARG A 307 0.75 -23.50 -6.34
N ALA A 308 1.01 -22.86 -5.21
CA ALA A 308 2.35 -22.41 -4.82
C ALA A 308 2.55 -22.56 -3.31
N GLU A 309 3.80 -22.73 -2.90
CA GLU A 309 4.22 -22.59 -1.52
C GLU A 309 4.91 -21.23 -1.31
N LEU A 310 4.63 -20.61 -0.17
CA LEU A 310 5.07 -19.28 0.18
C LEU A 310 6.32 -19.33 1.05
N VAL A 311 7.30 -18.50 0.73
CA VAL A 311 8.58 -18.38 1.45
C VAL A 311 8.80 -16.94 1.90
N GLY A 312 9.29 -16.73 3.10
CA GLY A 312 9.63 -15.40 3.62
C GLY A 312 8.97 -15.10 4.95
N LEU A 313 8.32 -13.95 5.08
CA LEU A 313 7.69 -13.50 6.33
C LEU A 313 6.19 -13.28 6.14
N THR A 314 5.46 -13.33 7.25
CA THR A 314 4.02 -12.98 7.25
C THR A 314 3.81 -11.59 6.65
N SER A 315 2.84 -11.48 5.75
CA SER A 315 2.49 -10.26 5.05
C SER A 315 1.84 -9.20 5.96
N PHE A 316 1.58 -8.03 5.41
CA PHE A 316 1.13 -6.85 6.16
C PHE A 316 -0.23 -7.01 6.85
N GLY A 317 -1.20 -7.67 6.20
CA GLY A 317 -2.53 -7.89 6.75
C GLY A 317 -3.59 -6.86 6.35
N LYS A 318 -3.48 -6.24 5.17
CA LYS A 318 -4.48 -5.30 4.66
C LYS A 318 -5.58 -6.04 3.91
N GLY A 319 -6.65 -6.37 4.62
CA GLY A 319 -7.83 -7.07 4.08
C GLY A 319 -9.01 -6.16 3.75
N SER A 320 -8.84 -4.83 3.77
CA SER A 320 -9.89 -3.85 3.45
C SER A 320 -9.87 -3.45 1.98
N VAL A 321 -11.07 -3.25 1.40
CA VAL A 321 -11.29 -2.78 0.03
C VAL A 321 -11.59 -1.30 0.05
N GLN A 322 -10.82 -0.49 -0.63
CA GLN A 322 -11.11 0.92 -0.83
C GLN A 322 -11.76 1.17 -2.18
N SER A 323 -12.95 1.79 -2.16
CA SER A 323 -13.57 2.37 -3.36
C SER A 323 -13.18 3.83 -3.46
N VAL A 324 -12.83 4.27 -4.67
CA VAL A 324 -12.57 5.67 -4.98
C VAL A 324 -13.82 6.24 -5.65
N ILE A 325 -14.44 7.20 -4.99
CA ILE A 325 -15.71 7.81 -5.39
C ILE A 325 -15.46 9.26 -5.79
N PRO A 326 -15.41 9.57 -7.11
CA PRO A 326 -15.20 10.93 -7.56
C PRO A 326 -16.34 11.86 -7.11
N LEU A 327 -15.97 13.03 -6.59
CA LEU A 327 -16.90 14.09 -6.21
C LEU A 327 -17.10 15.04 -7.39
N ARG A 328 -18.34 15.30 -7.76
CA ARG A 328 -18.71 16.12 -8.95
C ARG A 328 -17.90 15.75 -10.20
N GLY A 329 -17.76 14.45 -10.46
CA GLY A 329 -16.98 13.96 -11.59
C GLY A 329 -15.47 14.12 -11.46
N GLY A 330 -14.98 14.39 -10.25
CA GLY A 330 -13.56 14.61 -9.94
C GLY A 330 -13.17 16.08 -9.77
N ALA A 331 -14.05 17.03 -10.11
CA ALA A 331 -13.76 18.46 -9.97
C ALA A 331 -13.49 18.88 -8.51
N ASP A 332 -14.12 18.21 -7.55
CA ASP A 332 -13.89 18.39 -6.12
C ASP A 332 -13.07 17.25 -5.51
N GLY A 333 -12.24 16.58 -6.33
CA GLY A 333 -11.45 15.41 -5.88
C GLY A 333 -12.27 14.14 -5.74
N ALA A 334 -11.91 13.28 -4.79
CA ALA A 334 -12.57 12.00 -4.57
C ALA A 334 -12.56 11.57 -3.10
N LEU A 335 -13.50 10.71 -2.73
CA LEU A 335 -13.46 9.97 -1.47
C LEU A 335 -12.78 8.62 -1.73
N LYS A 336 -11.76 8.32 -0.96
CA LYS A 336 -11.22 6.98 -0.82
C LYS A 336 -11.87 6.38 0.42
N LEU A 337 -12.78 5.43 0.25
CA LEU A 337 -13.61 4.92 1.33
C LEU A 337 -13.54 3.39 1.40
N THR A 338 -13.37 2.86 2.60
CA THR A 338 -13.44 1.41 2.83
C THR A 338 -14.89 0.94 2.72
N THR A 339 -15.17 0.11 1.71
CA THR A 339 -16.52 -0.36 1.38
C THR A 339 -16.73 -1.86 1.55
N ALA A 340 -15.65 -2.65 1.58
CA ALA A 340 -15.73 -4.11 1.72
C ALA A 340 -14.46 -4.68 2.38
N ARG A 341 -14.44 -5.98 2.59
CA ARG A 341 -13.28 -6.77 3.04
C ARG A 341 -13.00 -7.92 2.10
N TYR A 342 -11.72 -8.27 1.97
CA TYR A 342 -11.25 -9.41 1.19
C TYR A 342 -11.22 -10.70 2.02
N TYR A 343 -11.52 -11.80 1.35
CA TYR A 343 -11.41 -13.15 1.89
C TYR A 343 -10.73 -14.05 0.86
N THR A 344 -9.79 -14.88 1.32
CA THR A 344 -9.12 -15.87 0.45
C THR A 344 -10.09 -16.98 0.04
N PRO A 345 -9.74 -17.86 -0.91
CA PRO A 345 -10.59 -18.97 -1.33
C PRO A 345 -11.06 -19.88 -0.19
N SER A 346 -10.27 -20.06 0.85
CA SER A 346 -10.64 -20.81 2.05
C SER A 346 -11.58 -20.07 3.01
N GLY A 347 -11.92 -18.81 2.69
CA GLY A 347 -12.76 -17.93 3.52
C GLY A 347 -12.02 -17.28 4.68
N ARG A 348 -10.68 -17.30 4.71
CA ARG A 348 -9.87 -16.58 5.70
C ARG A 348 -9.95 -15.07 5.45
N SER A 349 -10.10 -14.29 6.53
CA SER A 349 -9.89 -12.85 6.49
C SER A 349 -8.39 -12.55 6.47
N ILE A 350 -7.97 -11.64 5.60
CA ILE A 350 -6.60 -11.13 5.54
C ILE A 350 -6.39 -10.05 6.61
N GLN A 351 -7.46 -9.35 7.00
CA GLN A 351 -7.41 -8.16 7.86
C GLN A 351 -6.71 -8.44 9.20
N LYS A 352 -5.65 -7.68 9.49
CA LYS A 352 -4.78 -7.76 10.68
C LYS A 352 -3.98 -9.06 10.83
N THR A 353 -4.27 -10.09 10.06
CA THR A 353 -3.62 -11.40 10.17
C THR A 353 -2.57 -11.64 9.12
N GLY A 354 -2.74 -11.03 7.94
CA GLY A 354 -1.90 -11.27 6.77
C GLY A 354 -1.98 -12.70 6.24
N ILE A 355 -1.05 -13.02 5.35
CA ILE A 355 -0.81 -14.35 4.80
C ILE A 355 0.50 -14.85 5.40
N SER A 356 0.44 -15.95 6.12
CA SER A 356 1.63 -16.58 6.69
C SER A 356 2.32 -17.47 5.65
N PRO A 357 3.65 -17.40 5.51
CA PRO A 357 4.37 -18.29 4.59
C PRO A 357 4.33 -19.76 5.06
N ASP A 358 4.52 -20.68 4.11
CA ASP A 358 4.66 -22.12 4.39
C ASP A 358 6.06 -22.43 4.92
N LEU A 359 7.07 -21.65 4.47
CA LEU A 359 8.44 -21.67 4.98
C LEU A 359 8.82 -20.27 5.46
N GLU A 360 8.93 -20.09 6.79
CA GLU A 360 9.31 -18.82 7.39
C GLU A 360 10.84 -18.60 7.31
N VAL A 361 11.27 -17.65 6.51
CA VAL A 361 12.68 -17.32 6.23
C VAL A 361 12.92 -15.84 6.43
N ALA A 362 13.83 -15.48 7.32
CA ALA A 362 14.28 -14.10 7.51
C ALA A 362 15.26 -13.68 6.41
N GLU A 363 15.23 -12.41 6.04
CA GLU A 363 16.17 -11.80 5.09
C GLU A 363 17.57 -11.70 5.68
N THR A 364 17.64 -11.34 7.00
CA THR A 364 18.90 -11.18 7.74
C THR A 364 18.86 -11.89 9.09
N GLY A 365 20.02 -12.17 9.64
CA GLY A 365 20.14 -12.74 10.98
C GLY A 365 19.59 -11.82 12.08
N GLU A 366 19.66 -10.49 11.91
CA GLU A 366 19.07 -9.53 12.84
C GLU A 366 17.55 -9.59 12.79
N GLN A 367 16.98 -9.62 11.60
CA GLN A 367 15.52 -9.76 11.40
C GLN A 367 15.00 -11.06 12.05
N ALA A 368 15.73 -12.18 11.89
CA ALA A 368 15.38 -13.44 12.55
C ALA A 368 15.33 -13.31 14.08
N LYS A 369 16.28 -12.60 14.70
CA LYS A 369 16.28 -12.33 16.14
C LYS A 369 15.10 -11.46 16.58
N LEU A 370 14.75 -10.42 15.81
CA LEU A 370 13.60 -9.56 16.08
C LEU A 370 12.29 -10.36 16.03
N ILE A 371 12.13 -11.23 15.04
CA ILE A 371 10.96 -12.11 14.91
C ILE A 371 10.89 -13.07 16.11
N ALA A 372 12.00 -13.72 16.45
CA ALA A 372 12.08 -14.65 17.59
C ALA A 372 11.77 -13.97 18.94
N SER A 373 12.13 -12.70 19.11
CA SER A 373 11.83 -11.92 20.32
C SER A 373 10.40 -11.41 20.39
N ARG A 374 9.57 -11.67 19.34
CA ARG A 374 8.23 -11.10 19.19
C ARG A 374 8.18 -9.58 19.29
N SER A 375 9.29 -8.92 18.97
CA SER A 375 9.34 -7.47 18.89
C SER A 375 8.36 -6.99 17.79
N PHE A 376 7.80 -5.81 18.00
CA PHE A 376 6.80 -5.19 17.16
C PHE A 376 7.17 -5.31 15.66
N GLN A 377 6.30 -5.95 14.88
CA GLN A 377 6.38 -5.93 13.42
C GLN A 377 5.39 -4.88 12.90
N PHE A 378 5.84 -4.05 11.95
CA PHE A 378 4.97 -3.11 11.28
C PHE A 378 3.95 -3.88 10.43
N SER A 379 2.68 -3.75 10.78
CA SER A 379 1.57 -4.46 10.15
C SER A 379 0.27 -3.66 10.28
N GLU A 380 -0.77 -4.05 9.58
CA GLU A 380 -2.11 -3.46 9.71
C GLU A 380 -2.60 -3.42 11.16
N ALA A 381 -2.27 -4.43 11.95
CA ALA A 381 -2.66 -4.49 13.37
C ALA A 381 -2.04 -3.38 14.23
N SER A 382 -0.98 -2.72 13.76
CA SER A 382 -0.32 -1.61 14.46
C SER A 382 -1.05 -0.28 14.33
N PHE A 383 -1.96 -0.13 13.38
CA PHE A 383 -2.74 1.10 13.22
C PHE A 383 -3.86 1.21 14.25
N ARG A 384 -4.01 2.40 14.83
CA ARG A 384 -4.94 2.67 15.93
C ARG A 384 -6.40 2.37 15.60
N ASN A 385 -6.87 2.69 14.40
CA ASN A 385 -8.27 2.55 13.97
C ASN A 385 -8.44 1.44 12.93
N ALA A 386 -7.48 0.49 12.80
CA ALA A 386 -7.59 -0.59 11.85
C ALA A 386 -8.85 -1.44 12.13
N LEU A 387 -9.59 -1.76 11.08
CA LEU A 387 -10.79 -2.58 11.17
C LEU A 387 -10.46 -3.93 11.83
N ASN A 388 -11.32 -4.41 12.71
CA ASN A 388 -11.14 -5.72 13.31
C ASN A 388 -11.29 -6.82 12.26
N ALA A 389 -10.52 -7.90 12.40
CA ALA A 389 -10.76 -9.12 11.65
C ALA A 389 -12.18 -9.61 11.97
N GLN A 390 -12.97 -9.94 10.93
CA GLN A 390 -14.19 -10.70 11.16
C GLN A 390 -13.82 -12.16 11.43
N GLU A 391 -14.59 -12.83 12.29
CA GLU A 391 -14.38 -14.23 12.61
C GLU A 391 -14.39 -15.08 11.33
N GLY A 392 -13.24 -15.50 10.91
CA GLY A 392 -12.98 -16.49 9.90
C GLY A 392 -11.89 -17.39 10.46
N LYS A 393 -11.83 -18.64 10.04
CA LYS A 393 -10.78 -19.58 10.46
C LYS A 393 -9.41 -19.04 10.05
N ALA A 394 -8.84 -18.12 10.86
CA ALA A 394 -7.46 -17.74 10.71
C ALA A 394 -6.62 -19.01 10.88
N ARG A 395 -5.86 -19.38 9.88
CA ARG A 395 -4.80 -20.37 10.03
C ARG A 395 -3.68 -19.67 10.79
N ILE A 396 -3.80 -19.62 12.11
CA ILE A 396 -2.66 -19.30 12.97
C ILE A 396 -1.78 -20.55 12.92
N ALA A 397 -0.88 -20.59 11.94
CA ALA A 397 0.20 -21.57 12.00
C ALA A 397 0.97 -21.31 13.30
N PRO A 398 1.37 -22.35 14.06
CA PRO A 398 2.22 -22.14 15.21
C PRO A 398 3.45 -21.38 14.74
N HIS A 399 3.75 -20.26 15.41
CA HIS A 399 4.90 -19.41 15.11
C HIS A 399 6.16 -20.26 15.25
N LYS A 400 6.71 -20.70 14.13
CA LYS A 400 8.04 -21.33 14.09
C LYS A 400 9.06 -20.18 14.05
N PRO A 401 10.19 -20.28 14.74
CA PRO A 401 11.25 -19.28 14.59
C PRO A 401 11.64 -19.24 13.10
N ALA A 402 11.75 -18.03 12.56
CA ALA A 402 12.16 -17.83 11.18
C ALA A 402 13.54 -18.47 10.95
N GLU A 403 13.70 -19.18 9.84
CA GLU A 403 15.01 -19.63 9.38
C GLU A 403 15.89 -18.40 9.08
N ALA A 404 17.11 -18.38 9.56
CA ALA A 404 18.07 -17.30 9.37
C ALA A 404 19.15 -17.68 8.35
N PRO A 405 19.78 -16.70 7.68
CA PRO A 405 20.98 -16.93 6.91
C PRO A 405 22.04 -17.66 7.76
N PRO A 406 22.74 -18.67 7.19
CA PRO A 406 23.79 -19.37 7.92
C PRO A 406 25.00 -18.46 8.19
N PRO A 407 25.82 -18.77 9.21
CA PRO A 407 27.04 -18.02 9.46
C PRO A 407 27.93 -17.96 8.21
N GLY A 408 28.37 -16.74 7.83
CA GLY A 408 29.19 -16.52 6.65
C GLY A 408 28.42 -16.26 5.36
N PHE A 409 27.11 -16.22 5.39
CA PHE A 409 26.31 -15.74 4.26
C PHE A 409 26.52 -14.22 4.11
N ASP A 410 26.82 -13.77 2.89
CA ASP A 410 26.99 -12.35 2.62
C ASP A 410 25.61 -11.69 2.40
N GLU A 411 25.06 -11.12 3.49
CA GLU A 411 23.75 -10.47 3.47
C GLU A 411 23.72 -9.17 2.61
N LYS A 412 24.89 -8.65 2.18
CA LYS A 412 24.95 -7.44 1.34
C LYS A 412 24.76 -7.73 -0.14
N THR A 413 25.21 -8.88 -0.60
CA THR A 413 25.20 -9.27 -2.01
C THR A 413 24.30 -10.47 -2.30
N GLY A 414 23.94 -11.25 -1.28
CA GLY A 414 23.11 -12.44 -1.39
C GLY A 414 21.65 -12.20 -1.00
N ASP A 415 20.74 -12.91 -1.66
CA ASP A 415 19.32 -12.97 -1.31
C ASP A 415 19.02 -14.37 -0.75
N TYR A 416 18.99 -14.48 0.59
CA TYR A 416 18.79 -15.76 1.26
C TYR A 416 17.38 -16.33 1.04
N GLN A 417 16.36 -15.48 1.06
CA GLN A 417 14.98 -15.90 0.80
C GLN A 417 14.83 -16.45 -0.62
N LEU A 418 15.43 -15.81 -1.63
CA LEU A 418 15.45 -16.32 -2.99
C LEU A 418 16.21 -17.66 -3.07
N THR A 419 17.33 -17.78 -2.36
CA THR A 419 18.10 -19.04 -2.30
C THR A 419 17.23 -20.18 -1.76
N ARG A 420 16.45 -19.92 -0.70
CA ARG A 420 15.54 -20.93 -0.10
C ARG A 420 14.35 -21.23 -1.00
N ALA A 421 13.80 -20.24 -1.72
CA ALA A 421 12.74 -20.46 -2.71
C ALA A 421 13.21 -21.38 -3.86
N ILE A 422 14.43 -21.16 -4.36
CA ILE A 422 15.00 -22.05 -5.39
C ILE A 422 15.27 -23.45 -4.83
N ALA A 423 15.74 -23.57 -3.57
CA ALA A 423 15.93 -24.85 -2.92
C ALA A 423 14.59 -25.60 -2.75
N LEU A 424 13.52 -24.88 -2.39
CA LEU A 424 12.16 -25.42 -2.32
C LEU A 424 11.69 -25.95 -3.67
N LEU A 425 11.86 -25.21 -4.74
CA LEU A 425 11.51 -25.66 -6.10
C LEU A 425 12.30 -26.92 -6.53
N LYS A 426 13.52 -27.09 -6.02
CA LYS A 426 14.33 -28.30 -6.27
C LYS A 426 13.84 -29.50 -5.47
N ALA A 427 13.48 -29.29 -4.20
CA ALA A 427 13.00 -30.34 -3.29
C ALA A 427 11.56 -30.78 -3.61
N GLY A 428 10.76 -29.88 -4.24
CA GLY A 428 9.37 -30.13 -4.64
C GLY A 428 8.32 -29.83 -3.56
N SER A 429 8.70 -29.73 -2.27
CA SER A 429 7.83 -29.29 -1.18
C SER A 429 8.64 -28.77 0.01
N VAL A 430 7.98 -27.98 0.88
CA VAL A 430 8.59 -27.51 2.15
C VAL A 430 8.97 -28.69 3.04
N GLU A 431 8.16 -29.76 3.10
CA GLU A 431 8.45 -30.93 3.91
C GLU A 431 9.72 -31.67 3.42
N ALA A 432 9.86 -31.83 2.10
CA ALA A 432 11.04 -32.44 1.49
C ALA A 432 12.28 -31.59 1.73
N LEU A 433 12.16 -30.27 1.53
CA LEU A 433 13.26 -29.33 1.76
C LEU A 433 13.77 -29.37 3.21
N ILE A 434 12.86 -29.33 4.20
CA ILE A 434 13.24 -29.38 5.63
C ILE A 434 13.92 -30.70 5.97
N LYS A 435 13.51 -31.79 5.35
CA LYS A 435 14.12 -33.10 5.55
C LYS A 435 15.54 -33.20 5.00
N GLU A 436 15.77 -32.63 3.81
CA GLU A 436 17.08 -32.62 3.14
C GLU A 436 18.03 -31.58 3.73
N GLN A 437 17.51 -30.41 4.06
CA GLN A 437 18.24 -29.26 4.57
C GLN A 437 17.52 -28.69 5.80
N PRO A 438 17.74 -29.24 7.00
CA PRO A 438 17.12 -28.73 8.20
C PRO A 438 17.41 -27.22 8.38
N PRO A 439 16.39 -26.43 8.80
CA PRO A 439 16.57 -25.00 9.02
C PRO A 439 17.67 -24.73 10.04
N THR A 440 18.52 -23.75 9.77
CA THR A 440 19.50 -23.26 10.73
C THR A 440 18.74 -22.61 11.89
N ALA A 441 18.67 -23.30 13.02
CA ALA A 441 17.93 -22.79 14.18
C ALA A 441 18.51 -21.44 14.62
N VAL A 442 17.67 -20.42 14.71
CA VAL A 442 18.00 -19.19 15.39
C VAL A 442 18.24 -19.56 16.86
N ALA A 443 19.49 -19.41 17.36
CA ALA A 443 19.78 -19.56 18.78
C ALA A 443 18.94 -18.50 19.51
N VAL A 444 17.82 -18.90 20.06
CA VAL A 444 17.06 -18.09 21.00
C VAL A 444 17.96 -17.97 22.21
N VAL A 445 18.59 -16.81 22.39
CA VAL A 445 19.21 -16.46 23.66
C VAL A 445 18.07 -16.45 24.67
N ALA A 446 17.96 -17.51 25.44
CA ALA A 446 16.98 -17.63 26.50
C ALA A 446 17.19 -16.41 27.40
N SER A 447 16.26 -15.47 27.34
CA SER A 447 16.19 -14.38 28.32
C SER A 447 16.20 -15.03 29.69
N ALA A 448 17.18 -14.63 30.52
CA ALA A 448 17.39 -15.14 31.86
C ALA A 448 16.02 -15.29 32.55
N LYS A 449 15.79 -16.50 33.08
CA LYS A 449 14.67 -16.81 33.95
C LYS A 449 14.55 -15.69 35.00
N THR A 450 13.55 -14.85 34.86
CA THR A 450 12.97 -14.15 36.00
C THR A 450 12.31 -15.24 36.84
N GLU A 451 12.94 -15.60 37.94
CA GLU A 451 12.33 -16.47 38.95
C GLU A 451 10.96 -15.88 39.34
N PRO A 452 9.94 -16.68 39.48
CA PRO A 452 8.66 -16.18 39.98
C PRO A 452 8.89 -15.87 41.49
N SER A 453 8.94 -14.59 41.82
CA SER A 453 8.77 -14.15 43.20
C SER A 453 7.48 -14.71 43.73
N SER A 454 7.59 -15.60 44.73
CA SER A 454 6.50 -16.17 45.48
C SER A 454 5.77 -15.08 46.24
N ALA A 455 4.77 -14.45 45.60
CA ALA A 455 3.83 -13.58 46.34
C ALA A 455 2.79 -14.49 47.03
N LYS A 456 2.95 -14.58 48.35
CA LYS A 456 1.95 -15.18 49.24
C LYS A 456 0.62 -14.44 49.08
N THR A 457 -0.41 -15.20 48.81
CA THR A 457 -1.82 -14.79 48.84
C THR A 457 -2.17 -14.29 50.25
N GLY A 458 -2.24 -12.99 50.42
CA GLY A 458 -2.85 -12.36 51.61
C GLY A 458 -4.13 -11.68 51.17
N VAL A 459 -5.27 -12.22 51.64
CA VAL A 459 -6.58 -11.57 51.63
C VAL A 459 -6.47 -10.33 52.50
N VAL A 460 -6.72 -9.13 51.94
CA VAL A 460 -6.87 -7.88 52.72
C VAL A 460 -8.22 -7.31 52.45
N THR A 461 -9.01 -7.27 53.54
CA THR A 461 -10.24 -6.56 53.73
C THR A 461 -10.03 -5.05 53.66
N SER A 462 -11.04 -4.35 53.13
CA SER A 462 -11.22 -2.91 53.05
C SER A 462 -10.87 -2.18 54.34
N GLU A 463 -9.91 -1.25 54.33
CA GLU A 463 -9.94 0.00 55.10
C GLU A 463 -8.88 0.97 54.55
N GLY A 464 -9.31 2.22 54.34
CA GLY A 464 -8.54 3.24 53.67
C GLY A 464 -7.39 3.83 54.51
N ARG A 465 -6.28 4.08 53.84
CA ARG A 465 -5.30 5.11 54.28
C ARG A 465 -4.55 5.70 53.07
N ALA A 466 -4.75 7.00 52.86
CA ALA A 466 -4.09 7.78 51.87
C ALA A 466 -2.59 7.90 52.16
N VAL A 467 -1.72 7.71 51.13
CA VAL A 467 -0.30 8.01 51.13
C VAL A 467 -0.05 9.25 50.30
N PRO A 468 0.71 10.26 50.75
CA PRO A 468 0.82 11.56 50.08
C PRO A 468 1.70 11.48 48.83
N SER A 469 1.20 12.02 47.74
CA SER A 469 1.91 12.23 46.48
C SER A 469 2.95 13.35 46.65
N LYS A 470 4.23 13.07 46.37
CA LYS A 470 5.26 14.06 46.17
C LYS A 470 4.93 14.91 44.94
N GLN A 471 4.57 16.18 45.20
CA GLN A 471 4.47 17.20 44.14
C GLN A 471 5.87 17.55 43.65
N LEU A 472 6.13 17.36 42.38
CA LEU A 472 7.23 17.98 41.66
C LEU A 472 6.77 19.37 41.22
N ASN A 473 7.37 20.41 41.77
CA ASN A 473 7.13 21.79 41.36
C ASN A 473 7.73 22.04 39.98
N PRO A 474 7.01 22.71 39.07
CA PRO A 474 7.57 23.19 37.80
C PRO A 474 8.57 24.35 38.06
N PRO A 475 9.54 24.56 37.16
CA PRO A 475 10.53 25.64 37.31
C PRO A 475 9.87 27.01 37.20
N GLU A 476 10.31 27.92 38.11
CA GLU A 476 9.89 29.29 38.26
C GLU A 476 10.29 30.13 37.01
N ILE A 477 9.32 30.57 36.25
CA ILE A 477 9.52 31.53 35.13
C ILE A 477 9.46 32.93 35.72
N ALA A 478 10.60 33.65 35.67
CA ALA A 478 10.74 35.02 36.12
C ALA A 478 9.81 35.96 35.36
N ARG A 479 8.92 36.67 36.08
CA ARG A 479 8.02 37.72 35.52
C ARG A 479 8.84 38.99 35.16
N PRO A 480 8.59 39.60 34.00
CA PRO A 480 9.21 40.89 33.69
C PRO A 480 8.64 42.01 34.58
N LYS A 481 9.53 42.88 35.06
CA LYS A 481 9.19 44.08 35.85
C LYS A 481 8.38 45.08 35.05
N ALA A 482 7.31 45.60 35.66
CA ALA A 482 6.46 46.65 35.09
C ALA A 482 7.23 47.95 34.90
N PRO A 483 6.96 48.76 33.85
CA PRO A 483 7.62 50.05 33.63
C PRO A 483 7.17 51.10 34.65
N ALA A 484 8.09 51.95 35.10
CA ALA A 484 7.84 53.08 35.98
C ALA A 484 7.04 54.16 35.31
N LYS A 485 6.09 54.77 36.04
CA LYS A 485 5.32 55.96 35.59
C LYS A 485 6.22 57.19 35.51
N PRO A 486 6.05 58.04 34.48
CA PRO A 486 6.77 59.30 34.40
C PRO A 486 6.17 60.34 35.34
N LYS A 487 7.04 61.23 35.83
CA LYS A 487 6.70 62.44 36.58
C LYS A 487 6.14 63.49 35.65
#